data_5009aedb0e81b69544a37fd9a292f521
#
_entry.id   5009aedb0e81b69544a37fd9a292f521
#
_cell.length_a   1.000
_cell.length_b   1.000
_cell.length_c   1.000
_cell.angle_alpha   90.00
_cell.angle_beta   90.00
_cell.angle_gamma   90.00
#
_symmetry.space_group_name_H-M   'P 1'
#
loop_
_entity.id
_entity.type
_entity.pdbx_description
1 polymer ?
#
loop_
_entity_poly.entity_id
_entity_poly.type
_entity_poly.pdbx_seq_one_letter_code
_entity_poly.pdbx_strand_id
1 'polypeptide(L)'
;TDWKSSWHDFTGPKLEWDKIRHVIIVPNYNETKEKLASTITSFAQQKQIDTKSILVFLAMEARVPDAKTKASALIKQFSKNFGGVYATYHPDNIPGEIRGKASNEAWSAQVAAKTLKKLKIDIENVTVTSCDADTNFHPLYFAALTFSFATHKHKYERFWQSPILWHNNLRRVPFPIRVVGVVGHAVQLSALQEP
;
A
#
# COMPACT_ATOMS: atom_id res chain seq x y z
N THR A 1 3.32 -15.61 13.16
CA THR A 1 2.46 -16.50 12.34
C THR A 1 3.17 -16.76 11.01
N ASP A 2 3.19 -18.03 10.60
CA ASP A 2 3.59 -18.42 9.24
C ASP A 2 2.34 -18.49 8.34
N TRP A 3 2.09 -17.39 7.62
CA TRP A 3 0.91 -17.26 6.78
C TRP A 3 0.94 -18.19 5.57
N LYS A 4 2.14 -18.47 5.03
CA LYS A 4 2.28 -19.38 3.87
C LYS A 4 1.97 -20.81 4.28
N SER A 5 2.44 -21.26 5.45
CA SER A 5 2.06 -22.57 6.01
C SER A 5 0.56 -22.63 6.29
N SER A 6 -0.01 -21.59 6.91
CA SER A 6 -1.46 -21.52 7.14
C SER A 6 -2.26 -21.62 5.83
N TRP A 7 -1.76 -21.01 4.74
CA TRP A 7 -2.39 -21.14 3.42
C TRP A 7 -2.29 -22.57 2.88
N HIS A 8 -1.16 -23.26 3.06
CA HIS A 8 -1.02 -24.67 2.67
C HIS A 8 -2.03 -25.56 3.39
N ASP A 9 -2.19 -25.35 4.69
CA ASP A 9 -3.06 -26.17 5.56
C ASP A 9 -4.55 -25.88 5.35
N PHE A 10 -4.89 -24.74 4.72
CA PHE A 10 -6.28 -24.38 4.46
C PHE A 10 -6.91 -25.29 3.41
N THR A 11 -7.98 -26.00 3.77
CA THR A 11 -8.65 -27.01 2.94
C THR A 11 -9.78 -26.48 2.06
N GLY A 12 -10.21 -25.23 2.26
CA GLY A 12 -11.25 -24.59 1.46
C GLY A 12 -10.78 -24.12 0.07
N PRO A 13 -11.70 -23.65 -0.78
CA PRO A 13 -11.33 -23.00 -2.04
C PRO A 13 -10.42 -21.80 -1.81
N LYS A 14 -9.30 -21.76 -2.51
CA LYS A 14 -8.30 -20.69 -2.36
C LYS A 14 -7.64 -20.33 -3.70
N LEU A 15 -7.19 -19.05 -3.80
CA LEU A 15 -6.33 -18.63 -4.89
C LEU A 15 -4.91 -19.15 -4.70
N GLU A 16 -4.18 -19.29 -5.79
CA GLU A 16 -2.77 -19.66 -5.73
C GLU A 16 -1.93 -18.53 -5.17
N TRP A 17 -1.15 -18.81 -4.11
CA TRP A 17 -0.33 -17.85 -3.39
C TRP A 17 0.56 -17.02 -4.30
N ASP A 18 1.28 -17.66 -5.19
CA ASP A 18 2.29 -17.04 -6.03
C ASP A 18 1.68 -16.31 -7.26
N LYS A 19 0.37 -16.43 -7.51
CA LYS A 19 -0.35 -15.64 -8.53
C LYS A 19 -0.84 -14.30 -8.03
N ILE A 20 -0.97 -14.11 -6.71
CA ILE A 20 -1.48 -12.86 -6.14
C ILE A 20 -0.47 -11.73 -6.37
N ARG A 21 -0.99 -10.58 -6.75
CA ARG A 21 -0.22 -9.34 -6.97
C ARG A 21 -0.76 -8.25 -6.06
N HIS A 22 0.15 -7.42 -5.56
CA HIS A 22 -0.16 -6.30 -4.68
C HIS A 22 0.15 -5.00 -5.40
N VAL A 23 -0.86 -4.24 -5.77
CA VAL A 23 -0.72 -2.87 -6.24
C VAL A 23 -0.71 -1.96 -5.02
N ILE A 24 0.34 -1.16 -4.85
CA ILE A 24 0.43 -0.19 -3.76
C ILE A 24 0.46 1.21 -4.38
N ILE A 25 -0.52 2.03 -4.01
CA ILE A 25 -0.61 3.43 -4.43
C ILE A 25 -0.12 4.30 -3.27
N VAL A 26 0.91 5.09 -3.53
CA VAL A 26 1.52 6.00 -2.56
C VAL A 26 1.32 7.44 -3.04
N PRO A 27 0.27 8.13 -2.58
CA PRO A 27 0.03 9.53 -2.94
C PRO A 27 1.12 10.42 -2.34
N ASN A 28 1.62 11.35 -3.16
CA ASN A 28 2.60 12.34 -2.75
C ASN A 28 2.24 13.74 -3.25
N TYR A 29 2.37 14.70 -2.37
CA TYR A 29 2.27 16.13 -2.68
C TYR A 29 3.58 16.83 -2.29
N ASN A 30 3.80 17.06 -1.00
CA ASN A 30 4.95 17.81 -0.47
C ASN A 30 5.94 16.94 0.32
N GLU A 31 5.67 15.64 0.45
CA GLU A 31 6.55 14.76 1.20
C GLU A 31 7.93 14.64 0.54
N THR A 32 8.95 14.57 1.38
CA THR A 32 10.33 14.48 0.91
C THR A 32 10.62 13.11 0.30
N LYS A 33 11.64 13.07 -0.55
CA LYS A 33 12.13 11.81 -1.13
C LYS A 33 12.50 10.79 -0.04
N GLU A 34 13.08 11.24 1.05
CA GLU A 34 13.53 10.41 2.17
C GLU A 34 12.34 9.75 2.89
N LYS A 35 11.24 10.50 3.11
CA LYS A 35 10.00 9.94 3.66
C LYS A 35 9.44 8.84 2.76
N LEU A 36 9.27 9.13 1.48
CA LEU A 36 8.81 8.14 0.50
C LEU A 36 9.74 6.93 0.42
N ALA A 37 11.05 7.14 0.43
CA ALA A 37 12.03 6.05 0.43
C ALA A 37 11.90 5.16 1.68
N SER A 38 11.64 5.74 2.85
CA SER A 38 11.38 4.98 4.08
C SER A 38 10.16 4.08 3.94
N THR A 39 9.05 4.64 3.46
CA THR A 39 7.81 3.89 3.20
C THR A 39 8.04 2.74 2.21
N ILE A 40 8.67 3.01 1.05
CA ILE A 40 8.97 2.00 0.04
C ILE A 40 9.93 0.93 0.56
N THR A 41 10.87 1.29 1.43
CA THR A 41 11.77 0.33 2.08
C THR A 41 10.98 -0.68 2.92
N SER A 42 9.91 -0.26 3.59
CA SER A 42 9.05 -1.18 4.35
C SER A 42 8.36 -2.23 3.47
N PHE A 43 8.07 -1.88 2.20
CA PHE A 43 7.56 -2.85 1.22
C PHE A 43 8.65 -3.82 0.77
N ALA A 44 9.89 -3.35 0.61
CA ALA A 44 11.02 -4.21 0.24
C ALA A 44 11.46 -5.18 1.36
N GLN A 45 11.06 -4.90 2.60
CA GLN A 45 11.34 -5.74 3.77
C GLN A 45 10.26 -6.79 4.06
N GLN A 46 9.28 -6.95 3.17
CA GLN A 46 8.23 -7.94 3.34
C GLN A 46 8.79 -9.37 3.32
N LYS A 47 8.18 -10.24 4.13
CA LYS A 47 8.57 -11.64 4.31
C LYS A 47 7.41 -12.55 3.92
N GLN A 48 7.73 -13.80 3.60
CA GLN A 48 6.80 -14.88 3.21
C GLN A 48 6.06 -14.63 1.88
N ILE A 49 6.34 -13.54 1.19
CA ILE A 49 5.95 -13.30 -0.19
C ILE A 49 7.20 -12.98 -1.02
N ASP A 50 7.12 -13.20 -2.32
CA ASP A 50 8.11 -12.63 -3.24
C ASP A 50 7.77 -11.13 -3.45
N THR A 51 8.71 -10.24 -3.13
CA THR A 51 8.52 -8.81 -3.35
C THR A 51 8.31 -8.46 -4.83
N LYS A 52 8.65 -9.37 -5.76
CA LYS A 52 8.29 -9.26 -7.18
C LYS A 52 6.79 -9.34 -7.44
N SER A 53 5.99 -9.81 -6.49
CA SER A 53 4.53 -9.74 -6.55
C SER A 53 3.98 -8.33 -6.29
N ILE A 54 4.82 -7.40 -5.80
CA ILE A 54 4.44 -6.01 -5.48
C ILE A 54 4.69 -5.09 -6.69
N LEU A 55 3.70 -4.25 -7.01
CA LEU A 55 3.76 -3.18 -7.99
C LEU A 55 3.49 -1.85 -7.29
N VAL A 56 4.50 -0.98 -7.23
CA VAL A 56 4.41 0.30 -6.53
C VAL A 56 4.07 1.41 -7.51
N PHE A 57 3.06 2.20 -7.21
CA PHE A 57 2.64 3.38 -7.96
C PHE A 57 2.85 4.64 -7.11
N LEU A 58 3.79 5.47 -7.50
CA LEU A 58 4.04 6.78 -6.92
C LEU A 58 3.04 7.76 -7.54
N ALA A 59 1.97 8.06 -6.80
CA ALA A 59 0.93 8.97 -7.27
C ALA A 59 1.34 10.42 -7.00
N MET A 60 2.00 11.02 -7.99
CA MET A 60 2.56 12.36 -7.93
C MET A 60 1.57 13.40 -8.47
N GLU A 61 1.65 14.63 -7.96
CA GLU A 61 0.94 15.78 -8.51
C GLU A 61 1.80 16.46 -9.59
N ALA A 62 1.26 16.61 -10.79
CA ALA A 62 2.01 17.21 -11.91
C ALA A 62 2.42 18.68 -11.66
N ARG A 63 1.66 19.39 -10.81
CA ARG A 63 1.92 20.78 -10.42
C ARG A 63 3.11 20.96 -9.46
N VAL A 64 3.61 19.87 -8.86
CA VAL A 64 4.76 19.93 -7.94
C VAL A 64 6.06 19.95 -8.76
N PRO A 65 6.89 21.00 -8.67
CA PRO A 65 8.03 21.20 -9.56
C PRO A 65 9.05 20.05 -9.54
N ASP A 66 9.30 19.44 -8.38
CA ASP A 66 10.27 18.35 -8.19
C ASP A 66 9.67 16.95 -8.35
N ALA A 67 8.38 16.83 -8.64
CA ALA A 67 7.67 15.55 -8.72
C ALA A 67 8.36 14.53 -9.65
N LYS A 68 8.76 14.96 -10.85
CA LYS A 68 9.42 14.10 -11.84
C LYS A 68 10.80 13.65 -11.38
N THR A 69 11.61 14.57 -10.85
CA THR A 69 12.97 14.27 -10.36
C THR A 69 12.92 13.33 -9.16
N LYS A 70 12.02 13.60 -8.22
CA LYS A 70 11.77 12.77 -7.03
C LYS A 70 11.34 11.34 -7.43
N ALA A 71 10.35 11.24 -8.31
CA ALA A 71 9.86 9.94 -8.78
C ALA A 71 10.95 9.16 -9.52
N SER A 72 11.69 9.80 -10.42
CA SER A 72 12.77 9.15 -11.17
C SER A 72 13.87 8.60 -10.26
N ALA A 73 14.24 9.36 -9.22
CA ALA A 73 15.22 8.92 -8.23
C ALA A 73 14.73 7.68 -7.45
N LEU A 74 13.47 7.68 -7.02
CA LEU A 74 12.86 6.54 -6.30
C LEU A 74 12.72 5.31 -7.21
N ILE A 75 12.28 5.48 -8.45
CA ILE A 75 12.21 4.38 -9.43
C ILE A 75 13.61 3.76 -9.63
N LYS A 76 14.64 4.59 -9.85
CA LYS A 76 16.02 4.10 -10.00
C LYS A 76 16.49 3.33 -8.77
N GLN A 77 16.16 3.82 -7.57
CA GLN A 77 16.56 3.21 -6.31
C GLN A 77 15.90 1.84 -6.08
N PHE A 78 14.62 1.70 -6.40
CA PHE A 78 13.80 0.56 -6.01
C PHE A 78 13.37 -0.38 -7.14
N SER A 79 13.70 -0.08 -8.40
CA SER A 79 13.28 -0.90 -9.56
C SER A 79 13.66 -2.37 -9.47
N LYS A 80 14.76 -2.69 -8.79
CA LYS A 80 15.22 -4.07 -8.62
C LYS A 80 14.53 -4.82 -7.48
N ASN A 81 13.80 -4.13 -6.60
CA ASN A 81 13.18 -4.76 -5.44
C ASN A 81 11.81 -5.35 -5.73
N PHE A 82 11.07 -4.79 -6.69
CA PHE A 82 9.66 -5.09 -6.94
C PHE A 82 9.42 -5.63 -8.35
N GLY A 83 8.20 -6.09 -8.62
CA GLY A 83 7.75 -6.43 -9.97
C GLY A 83 7.62 -5.21 -10.87
N GLY A 84 7.48 -4.04 -10.29
CA GLY A 84 7.52 -2.75 -10.99
C GLY A 84 7.39 -1.58 -10.03
N VAL A 85 8.01 -0.45 -10.40
CA VAL A 85 7.84 0.84 -9.73
C VAL A 85 7.49 1.85 -10.80
N TYR A 86 6.33 2.47 -10.67
CA TYR A 86 5.74 3.37 -11.66
C TYR A 86 5.49 4.73 -11.04
N ALA A 87 5.56 5.78 -11.82
CA ALA A 87 5.09 7.10 -11.42
C ALA A 87 3.87 7.48 -12.25
N THR A 88 2.86 8.00 -11.58
CA THR A 88 1.71 8.65 -12.21
C THR A 88 1.75 10.12 -11.87
N TYR A 89 1.25 10.96 -12.76
CA TYR A 89 1.25 12.42 -12.57
C TYR A 89 -0.18 12.90 -12.76
N HIS A 90 -0.84 13.21 -11.64
CA HIS A 90 -2.19 13.75 -11.68
C HIS A 90 -2.17 15.15 -12.29
N PRO A 91 -2.91 15.40 -13.39
CA PRO A 91 -2.95 16.71 -14.03
C PRO A 91 -3.55 17.76 -13.11
N ASP A 92 -3.09 19.00 -13.25
CA ASP A 92 -3.75 20.14 -12.64
C ASP A 92 -4.96 20.56 -13.50
N ASN A 93 -6.02 21.05 -12.87
CA ASN A 93 -7.19 21.62 -13.54
C ASN A 93 -8.03 20.65 -14.41
N ILE A 94 -8.33 19.45 -13.90
CA ILE A 94 -9.35 18.60 -14.53
C ILE A 94 -10.74 19.21 -14.25
N PRO A 95 -11.54 19.53 -15.28
CA PRO A 95 -12.85 20.12 -15.09
C PRO A 95 -13.77 19.24 -14.24
N GLY A 96 -14.40 19.84 -13.22
CA GLY A 96 -15.33 19.13 -12.32
C GLY A 96 -14.66 18.29 -11.24
N GLU A 97 -13.33 18.25 -11.15
CA GLU A 97 -12.60 17.51 -10.15
C GLU A 97 -12.12 18.42 -9.00
N ILE A 98 -12.33 17.94 -7.77
CA ILE A 98 -11.79 18.60 -6.57
C ILE A 98 -10.35 18.13 -6.39
N ARG A 99 -9.40 19.06 -6.38
CA ARG A 99 -7.98 18.79 -6.14
C ARG A 99 -7.78 18.17 -4.76
N GLY A 100 -7.05 17.07 -4.69
CA GLY A 100 -6.75 16.45 -3.41
C GLY A 100 -6.18 15.04 -3.51
N LYS A 101 -5.94 14.45 -2.35
CA LYS A 101 -5.39 13.09 -2.24
C LYS A 101 -6.27 12.07 -2.98
N ALA A 102 -7.59 12.16 -2.79
CA ALA A 102 -8.53 11.19 -3.38
C ALA A 102 -8.52 11.20 -4.92
N SER A 103 -8.46 12.37 -5.55
CA SER A 103 -8.38 12.49 -7.00
C SER A 103 -7.05 11.97 -7.55
N ASN A 104 -5.94 12.26 -6.87
CA ASN A 104 -4.64 11.73 -7.23
C ASN A 104 -4.59 10.19 -7.11
N GLU A 105 -5.16 9.63 -6.05
CA GLU A 105 -5.29 8.18 -5.87
C GLU A 105 -6.16 7.55 -6.97
N ALA A 106 -7.31 8.14 -7.28
CA ALA A 106 -8.20 7.67 -8.34
C ALA A 106 -7.52 7.70 -9.72
N TRP A 107 -6.79 8.78 -10.03
CA TRP A 107 -5.98 8.86 -11.24
C TRP A 107 -4.93 7.75 -11.30
N SER A 108 -4.21 7.55 -10.22
CA SER A 108 -3.19 6.51 -10.12
C SER A 108 -3.78 5.11 -10.27
N ALA A 109 -4.94 4.85 -9.68
CA ALA A 109 -5.65 3.58 -9.82
C ALA A 109 -6.04 3.29 -11.28
N GLN A 110 -6.49 4.30 -12.03
CA GLN A 110 -6.78 4.13 -13.46
C GLN A 110 -5.53 3.78 -14.28
N VAL A 111 -4.39 4.42 -13.96
CA VAL A 111 -3.11 4.10 -14.62
C VAL A 111 -2.65 2.71 -14.22
N ALA A 112 -2.80 2.31 -12.95
CA ALA A 112 -2.49 0.98 -12.48
C ALA A 112 -3.31 -0.09 -13.22
N ALA A 113 -4.63 0.10 -13.37
CA ALA A 113 -5.49 -0.82 -14.12
C ALA A 113 -5.03 -0.99 -15.59
N LYS A 114 -4.68 0.11 -16.26
CA LYS A 114 -4.11 0.07 -17.63
C LYS A 114 -2.78 -0.68 -17.67
N THR A 115 -1.95 -0.52 -16.65
CA THR A 115 -0.65 -1.18 -16.53
C THR A 115 -0.81 -2.69 -16.30
N LEU A 116 -1.71 -3.09 -15.41
CA LEU A 116 -2.04 -4.51 -15.17
C LEU A 116 -2.49 -5.20 -16.47
N LYS A 117 -3.37 -4.54 -17.24
CA LYS A 117 -3.80 -5.04 -18.55
C LYS A 117 -2.63 -5.23 -19.53
N LYS A 118 -1.70 -4.27 -19.60
CA LYS A 118 -0.49 -4.38 -20.44
C LYS A 118 0.42 -5.52 -20.01
N LEU A 119 0.54 -5.74 -18.71
CA LEU A 119 1.34 -6.82 -18.13
C LEU A 119 0.63 -8.18 -18.19
N LYS A 120 -0.61 -8.24 -18.69
CA LYS A 120 -1.46 -9.45 -18.74
C LYS A 120 -1.64 -10.08 -17.35
N ILE A 121 -1.73 -9.26 -16.32
CA ILE A 121 -2.01 -9.68 -14.96
C ILE A 121 -3.53 -9.76 -14.81
N ASP A 122 -4.01 -10.92 -14.35
CA ASP A 122 -5.40 -11.17 -14.07
C ASP A 122 -5.84 -10.35 -12.84
N ILE A 123 -6.82 -9.47 -13.03
CA ILE A 123 -7.31 -8.56 -12.00
C ILE A 123 -7.94 -9.30 -10.81
N GLU A 124 -8.45 -10.51 -11.02
CA GLU A 124 -9.01 -11.35 -9.96
C GLU A 124 -7.95 -11.80 -8.95
N ASN A 125 -6.68 -11.72 -9.31
CA ASN A 125 -5.54 -12.04 -8.44
C ASN A 125 -4.85 -10.78 -7.88
N VAL A 126 -5.52 -9.61 -7.90
CA VAL A 126 -4.90 -8.34 -7.51
C VAL A 126 -5.56 -7.76 -6.26
N THR A 127 -4.72 -7.38 -5.29
CA THR A 127 -5.13 -6.49 -4.20
C THR A 127 -4.63 -5.08 -4.47
N VAL A 128 -5.42 -4.07 -4.08
CA VAL A 128 -5.01 -2.67 -4.17
C VAL A 128 -4.92 -2.09 -2.76
N THR A 129 -3.76 -1.56 -2.41
CA THR A 129 -3.52 -0.90 -1.13
C THR A 129 -3.20 0.57 -1.38
N SER A 130 -3.95 1.47 -0.78
CA SER A 130 -3.58 2.88 -0.67
C SER A 130 -3.01 3.15 0.72
N CYS A 131 -1.94 3.90 0.82
CA CYS A 131 -1.30 4.24 2.08
C CYS A 131 -0.75 5.67 2.07
N ASP A 132 -0.60 6.26 3.26
CA ASP A 132 0.07 7.56 3.37
C ASP A 132 1.57 7.44 3.06
N ALA A 133 2.14 8.54 2.59
CA ALA A 133 3.54 8.62 2.17
C ALA A 133 4.57 8.44 3.31
N ASP A 134 4.11 8.32 4.56
CA ASP A 134 4.92 8.08 5.76
C ASP A 134 4.51 6.80 6.52
N THR A 135 3.77 5.92 5.88
CA THR A 135 3.34 4.65 6.46
C THR A 135 4.47 3.63 6.43
N ASN A 136 4.71 2.95 7.55
CA ASN A 136 5.62 1.82 7.64
C ASN A 136 4.81 0.53 7.85
N PHE A 137 5.00 -0.42 6.93
CA PHE A 137 4.30 -1.69 6.98
C PHE A 137 5.06 -2.72 7.80
N HIS A 138 4.32 -3.49 8.61
CA HIS A 138 4.90 -4.65 9.29
C HIS A 138 5.43 -5.66 8.27
N PRO A 139 6.59 -6.32 8.51
CA PRO A 139 7.20 -7.24 7.55
C PRO A 139 6.34 -8.41 7.09
N LEU A 140 5.27 -8.74 7.79
CA LEU A 140 4.33 -9.81 7.43
C LEU A 140 2.98 -9.28 6.91
N TYR A 141 2.86 -7.97 6.65
CA TYR A 141 1.58 -7.38 6.26
C TYR A 141 1.05 -7.99 4.97
N PHE A 142 1.85 -8.03 3.92
CA PHE A 142 1.40 -8.55 2.64
C PHE A 142 1.25 -10.08 2.63
N ALA A 143 1.95 -10.80 3.50
CA ALA A 143 1.71 -12.23 3.69
C ALA A 143 0.33 -12.48 4.34
N ALA A 144 -0.01 -11.72 5.38
CA ALA A 144 -1.33 -11.77 5.99
C ALA A 144 -2.44 -11.37 5.01
N LEU A 145 -2.23 -10.30 4.24
CA LEU A 145 -3.18 -9.87 3.20
C LEU A 145 -3.34 -10.94 2.11
N THR A 146 -2.24 -11.56 1.66
CA THR A 146 -2.28 -12.67 0.69
C THR A 146 -3.13 -13.82 1.22
N PHE A 147 -2.89 -14.25 2.46
CA PHE A 147 -3.68 -15.31 3.10
C PHE A 147 -5.16 -14.95 3.15
N SER A 148 -5.49 -13.78 3.69
CA SER A 148 -6.88 -13.33 3.83
C SER A 148 -7.57 -13.22 2.47
N PHE A 149 -6.92 -12.63 1.48
CA PHE A 149 -7.47 -12.49 0.14
C PHE A 149 -7.60 -13.85 -0.56
N ALA A 150 -6.61 -14.74 -0.45
CA ALA A 150 -6.63 -16.05 -1.09
C ALA A 150 -7.77 -16.95 -0.58
N THR A 151 -8.04 -16.93 0.73
CA THR A 151 -8.90 -17.93 1.39
C THR A 151 -10.31 -17.41 1.68
N HIS A 152 -10.54 -16.09 1.65
CA HIS A 152 -11.84 -15.54 2.01
C HIS A 152 -12.90 -15.76 0.92
N LYS A 153 -14.09 -16.22 1.31
CA LYS A 153 -15.21 -16.51 0.40
C LYS A 153 -15.68 -15.27 -0.39
N HIS A 154 -15.80 -14.10 0.29
CA HIS A 154 -16.26 -12.83 -0.29
C HIS A 154 -15.11 -11.85 -0.51
N LYS A 155 -13.99 -12.34 -1.03
CA LYS A 155 -12.74 -11.58 -1.17
C LYS A 155 -12.86 -10.31 -2.03
N TYR A 156 -13.73 -10.29 -3.01
CA TYR A 156 -13.92 -9.15 -3.93
C TYR A 156 -14.90 -8.08 -3.42
N GLU A 157 -15.58 -8.34 -2.30
CA GLU A 157 -16.58 -7.47 -1.71
C GLU A 157 -16.11 -6.88 -0.37
N ARG A 158 -14.81 -6.95 -0.07
CA ARG A 158 -14.26 -6.57 1.24
C ARG A 158 -13.14 -5.57 1.14
N PHE A 159 -13.06 -4.76 2.18
CA PHE A 159 -11.89 -3.98 2.52
C PHE A 159 -11.16 -4.65 3.68
N TRP A 160 -9.83 -4.71 3.61
CA TRP A 160 -8.99 -5.17 4.70
C TRP A 160 -8.29 -3.97 5.30
N GLN A 161 -8.58 -3.67 6.54
CA GLN A 161 -7.93 -2.62 7.29
C GLN A 161 -7.14 -3.25 8.44
N SER A 162 -5.83 -3.02 8.44
CA SER A 162 -5.00 -3.39 9.58
C SER A 162 -5.07 -2.31 10.67
N PRO A 163 -4.75 -2.67 11.93
CA PRO A 163 -4.55 -1.67 12.97
C PRO A 163 -3.49 -0.64 12.55
N ILE A 164 -3.83 0.63 12.66
CA ILE A 164 -2.88 1.72 12.41
C ILE A 164 -2.28 2.13 13.75
N LEU A 165 -0.97 1.93 13.91
CA LEU A 165 -0.24 2.31 15.11
C LEU A 165 0.54 3.61 14.85
N TRP A 166 0.20 4.69 15.52
CA TRP A 166 0.83 6.01 15.34
C TRP A 166 2.18 6.11 16.08
N HIS A 167 3.09 5.17 15.80
CA HIS A 167 4.37 5.10 16.52
C HIS A 167 5.41 6.09 16.01
N ASN A 168 5.36 6.49 14.75
CA ASN A 168 6.43 7.25 14.08
C ASN A 168 6.72 8.61 14.72
N ASN A 169 5.70 9.26 15.30
CA ASN A 169 5.82 10.58 15.91
C ASN A 169 5.56 10.59 17.43
N LEU A 170 5.18 9.46 18.02
CA LEU A 170 4.71 9.42 19.42
C LEU A 170 5.74 9.96 20.43
N ARG A 171 7.04 9.76 20.17
CA ARG A 171 8.11 10.27 21.03
C ARG A 171 8.39 11.77 20.89
N ARG A 172 7.92 12.40 19.81
CA ARG A 172 8.15 13.82 19.50
C ARG A 172 7.01 14.74 19.89
N VAL A 173 5.86 14.19 20.27
CA VAL A 173 4.69 14.97 20.68
C VAL A 173 4.62 15.13 22.19
N PRO A 174 3.97 16.22 22.69
CA PRO A 174 3.76 16.45 24.13
C PRO A 174 3.03 15.29 24.80
N PHE A 175 3.28 15.12 26.13
CA PHE A 175 2.73 14.02 26.91
C PHE A 175 1.22 13.82 26.78
N PRO A 176 0.35 14.87 26.83
CA PRO A 176 -1.09 14.68 26.70
C PRO A 176 -1.48 14.04 25.36
N ILE A 177 -0.81 14.42 24.26
CA ILE A 177 -1.06 13.87 22.92
C ILE A 177 -0.62 12.40 22.84
N ARG A 178 0.46 12.02 23.55
CA ARG A 178 0.88 10.60 23.66
C ARG A 178 -0.19 9.74 24.31
N VAL A 179 -0.79 10.23 25.39
CA VAL A 179 -1.86 9.52 26.11
C VAL A 179 -3.04 9.30 25.18
N VAL A 180 -3.51 10.34 24.48
CA VAL A 180 -4.62 10.23 23.51
C VAL A 180 -4.27 9.24 22.38
N GLY A 181 -3.04 9.26 21.88
CA GLY A 181 -2.57 8.31 20.87
C GLY A 181 -2.61 6.86 21.34
N VAL A 182 -2.14 6.58 22.57
CA VAL A 182 -2.15 5.23 23.15
C VAL A 182 -3.57 4.72 23.38
N VAL A 183 -4.45 5.56 23.92
CA VAL A 183 -5.87 5.21 24.12
C VAL A 183 -6.56 4.96 22.76
N GLY A 184 -6.30 5.79 21.74
CA GLY A 184 -6.81 5.60 20.39
C GLY A 184 -6.38 4.25 19.76
N HIS A 185 -5.13 3.83 20.02
CA HIS A 185 -4.67 2.50 19.58
C HIS A 185 -5.42 1.36 20.28
N ALA A 186 -5.65 1.46 21.58
CA ALA A 186 -6.38 0.44 22.32
C ALA A 186 -7.82 0.30 21.80
N VAL A 187 -8.49 1.42 21.53
CA VAL A 187 -9.84 1.44 20.96
C VAL A 187 -9.86 0.82 19.54
N GLN A 188 -8.90 1.16 18.67
CA GLN A 188 -8.83 0.56 17.34
C GLN A 188 -8.57 -0.94 17.39
N LEU A 189 -7.69 -1.40 18.27
CA LEU A 189 -7.40 -2.82 18.43
C LEU A 189 -8.62 -3.58 18.96
N SER A 190 -9.39 -3.00 19.89
CA SER A 190 -10.62 -3.62 20.38
C SER A 190 -11.70 -3.70 19.31
N ALA A 191 -11.89 -2.66 18.52
CA ALA A 191 -12.88 -2.64 17.45
C ALA A 191 -12.59 -3.67 16.32
N LEU A 192 -11.33 -4.08 16.14
CA LEU A 192 -10.95 -5.10 15.16
C LEU A 192 -11.06 -6.54 15.70
N GLN A 193 -11.37 -6.72 16.98
CA GLN A 193 -11.57 -8.02 17.61
C GLN A 193 -13.04 -8.45 17.65
N GLU A 194 -13.95 -7.58 17.28
CA GLU A 194 -15.37 -7.95 17.16
C GLU A 194 -15.59 -8.74 15.84
N PRO A 195 -16.31 -9.89 15.93
CA PRO A 195 -16.51 -10.80 14.80
C PRO A 195 -17.41 -10.23 13.70
#